data_ca43a1a1fcdc20001f29863d33fdf1b3
#
_entry.id   ca43a1a1fcdc20001f29863d33fdf1b3
#
_cell.length_a   1.000
_cell.length_b   1.000
_cell.length_c   1.000
_cell.angle_alpha   90.00
_cell.angle_beta   90.00
_cell.angle_gamma   90.00
#
_symmetry.space_group_name_H-M   'P 1'
#
loop_
_entity.id
_entity.type
_entity.pdbx_description
1 polymer ?
#
loop_
_entity_poly.entity_id
_entity_poly.type
_entity_poly.pdbx_seq_one_letter_code
_entity_poly.pdbx_strand_id
1 'polypeptide(L)'
;MVRAVKEGLARGETEFHLLGGMGGQRSDHTVANMQTLAYLASRGAKGWLYGDGERYTALCGPDVLELEARKAGILSVFCLGADASGVTIRGAQYELENAALTAFFPLGVSNHFVGRAVRVSVDSGCLLIGIHDKE
;
A
#
# COMPACT_ATOMS: atom_id res chain seq x y z
N MET A 1 11.28 12.89 7.19
CA MET A 1 10.93 12.09 6.00
C MET A 1 10.21 12.89 4.92
N VAL A 2 9.15 13.61 5.22
CA VAL A 2 8.40 14.42 4.24
C VAL A 2 9.29 15.39 3.47
N ARG A 3 10.23 16.05 4.15
CA ARG A 3 11.14 16.99 3.51
C ARG A 3 12.03 16.31 2.45
N ALA A 4 12.58 15.15 2.80
CA ALA A 4 13.42 14.39 1.87
C ALA A 4 12.60 13.91 0.65
N VAL A 5 11.37 13.50 0.87
CA VAL A 5 10.46 13.08 -0.19
C VAL A 5 10.15 14.25 -1.14
N LYS A 6 9.84 15.43 -0.61
CA LYS A 6 9.60 16.62 -1.43
C LYS A 6 10.82 16.99 -2.28
N GLU A 7 12.00 16.90 -1.70
CA GLU A 7 13.25 17.18 -2.43
C GLU A 7 13.48 16.16 -3.54
N GLY A 8 13.28 14.87 -3.27
CA GLY A 8 13.38 13.83 -4.29
C GLY A 8 12.42 14.04 -5.44
N LEU A 9 11.16 14.38 -5.13
CA LEU A 9 10.17 14.70 -6.17
C LEU A 9 10.60 15.91 -7.00
N ALA A 10 11.12 16.95 -6.37
CA ALA A 10 11.60 18.14 -7.07
C ALA A 10 12.78 17.84 -8.02
N ARG A 11 13.55 16.78 -7.72
CA ARG A 11 14.64 16.29 -8.57
C ARG A 11 14.19 15.34 -9.67
N GLY A 12 12.89 15.04 -9.74
CA GLY A 12 12.34 14.13 -10.75
C GLY A 12 12.39 12.65 -10.39
N GLU A 13 12.67 12.32 -9.12
CA GLU A 13 12.64 10.93 -8.65
C GLU A 13 11.22 10.38 -8.69
N THR A 14 11.08 9.12 -9.11
CA THR A 14 9.78 8.45 -9.26
C THR A 14 9.61 7.22 -8.38
N GLU A 15 10.68 6.77 -7.75
CA GLU A 15 10.65 5.61 -6.84
C GLU A 15 11.39 5.95 -5.57
N PHE A 16 10.76 5.61 -4.43
CA PHE A 16 11.25 5.94 -3.10
C PHE A 16 11.22 4.72 -2.21
N HIS A 17 12.29 4.50 -1.46
CA HIS A 17 12.37 3.45 -0.45
C HIS A 17 12.63 4.11 0.90
N LEU A 18 11.64 4.04 1.79
CA LEU A 18 11.64 4.73 3.07
C LEU A 18 12.02 3.73 4.17
N LEU A 19 13.19 3.94 4.75
CA LEU A 19 13.73 3.08 5.80
C LEU A 19 13.67 3.78 7.15
N GLY A 20 13.49 3.00 8.23
CA GLY A 20 13.49 3.54 9.58
C GLY A 20 12.21 4.30 9.96
N GLY A 21 11.18 4.22 9.12
CA GLY A 21 9.92 4.93 9.34
C GLY A 21 8.85 4.14 10.09
N MET A 22 9.17 2.92 10.55
CA MET A 22 8.24 2.05 11.25
C MET A 22 8.91 1.38 12.45
N GLY A 23 8.08 0.92 13.39
CA GLY A 23 8.58 0.13 14.53
C GLY A 23 9.25 0.93 15.64
N GLY A 24 9.22 2.25 15.59
CA GLY A 24 9.72 3.10 16.65
C GLY A 24 8.73 3.26 17.80
N GLN A 25 9.12 4.02 18.83
CA GLN A 25 8.26 4.28 19.99
C GLN A 25 7.09 5.22 19.67
N ARG A 26 7.16 5.93 18.56
CA ARG A 26 6.13 6.90 18.17
C ARG A 26 5.33 6.40 16.99
N SER A 27 4.15 5.88 17.30
CA SER A 27 3.22 5.37 16.28
C SER A 27 2.66 6.47 15.38
N ASP A 28 2.62 7.72 15.86
CA ASP A 28 2.18 8.87 15.05
C ASP A 28 3.12 9.11 13.86
N HIS A 29 4.41 8.87 14.01
CA HIS A 29 5.35 8.92 12.90
C HIS A 29 5.06 7.83 11.86
N THR A 30 4.70 6.64 12.30
CA THR A 30 4.31 5.56 11.39
C THR A 30 3.08 5.95 10.57
N VAL A 31 2.06 6.51 11.22
CA VAL A 31 0.85 6.99 10.53
C VAL A 31 1.21 8.09 9.52
N ALA A 32 2.03 9.07 9.91
CA ALA A 32 2.46 10.14 9.02
C ALA A 32 3.25 9.61 7.81
N ASN A 33 4.09 8.60 8.02
CA ASN A 33 4.85 7.97 6.94
C ASN A 33 3.95 7.19 5.98
N MET A 34 2.89 6.56 6.48
CA MET A 34 1.88 5.92 5.63
C MET A 34 1.14 6.94 4.79
N GLN A 35 0.78 8.10 5.35
CA GLN A 35 0.19 9.20 4.58
C GLN A 35 1.17 9.72 3.52
N THR A 36 2.46 9.71 3.81
CA THR A 36 3.50 10.11 2.84
C THR A 36 3.51 9.19 1.63
N LEU A 37 3.24 7.90 1.80
CA LEU A 37 3.10 6.97 0.66
C LEU A 37 1.95 7.40 -0.27
N ALA A 38 0.82 7.79 0.30
CA ALA A 38 -0.31 8.29 -0.50
C ALA A 38 0.04 9.60 -1.21
N TYR A 39 0.77 10.48 -0.54
CA TYR A 39 1.25 11.71 -1.16
C TYR A 39 2.13 11.41 -2.37
N LEU A 40 3.08 10.47 -2.25
CA LEU A 40 3.91 10.03 -3.38
C LEU A 40 3.06 9.47 -4.53
N ALA A 41 2.13 8.58 -4.22
CA ALA A 41 1.25 8.00 -5.23
C ALA A 41 0.41 9.06 -5.94
N SER A 42 -0.09 10.07 -5.20
CA SER A 42 -0.86 11.17 -5.78
C SER A 42 -0.03 12.05 -6.71
N ARG A 43 1.30 11.99 -6.58
CA ARG A 43 2.24 12.74 -7.44
C ARG A 43 2.81 11.87 -8.57
N GLY A 44 2.26 10.69 -8.79
CA GLY A 44 2.71 9.79 -9.84
C GLY A 44 4.00 9.02 -9.50
N ALA A 45 4.43 9.05 -8.25
CA ALA A 45 5.60 8.33 -7.78
C ALA A 45 5.20 7.08 -6.99
N LYS A 46 6.11 6.15 -6.83
CA LYS A 46 5.92 4.95 -6.01
C LYS A 46 6.83 4.99 -4.79
N GLY A 47 6.27 4.74 -3.62
CA GLY A 47 7.02 4.64 -2.38
C GLY A 47 6.79 3.31 -1.68
N TRP A 48 7.83 2.80 -1.07
CA TRP A 48 7.77 1.66 -0.17
C TRP A 48 8.29 2.07 1.20
N LEU A 49 7.53 1.74 2.23
CA LEU A 49 7.90 1.95 3.63
C LEU A 49 8.22 0.59 4.25
N TYR A 50 9.43 0.43 4.77
CA TYR A 50 9.91 -0.85 5.28
C TYR A 50 9.93 -0.88 6.80
N GLY A 51 9.44 -1.98 7.37
CA GLY A 51 9.57 -2.34 8.77
C GLY A 51 10.22 -3.71 8.91
N ASP A 52 10.21 -4.25 10.12
CA ASP A 52 10.72 -5.57 10.39
C ASP A 52 9.70 -6.64 9.93
N GLY A 53 10.05 -7.34 8.84
CA GLY A 53 9.18 -8.36 8.25
C GLY A 53 7.90 -7.82 7.62
N GLU A 54 7.84 -6.53 7.35
CA GLU A 54 6.67 -5.92 6.71
C GLU A 54 7.05 -4.74 5.83
N ARG A 55 6.21 -4.45 4.85
CA ARG A 55 6.36 -3.27 4.00
C ARG A 55 5.00 -2.77 3.54
N TYR A 56 4.92 -1.47 3.30
CA TYR A 56 3.72 -0.81 2.84
C TYR A 56 3.99 0.03 1.61
N THR A 57 2.99 0.11 0.74
CA THR A 57 2.97 1.06 -0.38
C THR A 57 1.57 1.62 -0.53
N ALA A 58 1.44 2.70 -1.31
CA ALA A 58 0.13 3.25 -1.65
C ALA A 58 -0.09 3.19 -3.15
N LEU A 59 -1.36 3.09 -3.53
CA LEU A 59 -1.80 3.01 -4.92
C LEU A 59 -2.98 3.95 -5.09
N CYS A 60 -2.85 5.01 -5.89
CA CYS A 60 -3.95 5.93 -6.18
C CYS A 60 -4.45 5.70 -7.60
N GLY A 61 -5.76 5.53 -7.74
CA GLY A 61 -6.38 5.18 -9.01
C GLY A 61 -6.39 6.30 -10.06
N PRO A 62 -6.47 5.92 -11.34
CA PRO A 62 -6.44 4.56 -11.85
C PRO A 62 -5.01 4.00 -11.89
N ASP A 63 -4.80 2.87 -11.24
CA ASP A 63 -3.47 2.23 -11.23
C ASP A 63 -3.57 0.76 -10.81
N VAL A 64 -2.47 0.05 -10.96
CA VAL A 64 -2.36 -1.37 -10.65
C VAL A 64 -1.01 -1.67 -9.98
N LEU A 65 -1.03 -2.60 -9.03
CA LEU A 65 0.17 -3.13 -8.39
C LEU A 65 0.23 -4.63 -8.62
N GLU A 66 1.36 -5.12 -9.11
CA GLU A 66 1.60 -6.55 -9.26
C GLU A 66 2.64 -7.00 -8.26
N LEU A 67 2.33 -8.10 -7.57
CA LEU A 67 3.19 -8.70 -6.55
C LEU A 67 3.55 -10.11 -6.98
N GLU A 68 4.82 -10.46 -6.80
CA GLU A 68 5.30 -11.79 -7.14
C GLU A 68 4.63 -12.88 -6.28
N ALA A 69 4.57 -14.09 -6.83
CA ALA A 69 4.03 -15.25 -6.13
C ALA A 69 4.80 -15.50 -4.84
N ARG A 70 4.07 -15.76 -3.76
CA ARG A 70 4.62 -16.13 -2.45
C ARG A 70 3.81 -17.29 -1.89
N LYS A 71 4.52 -18.23 -1.24
CA LYS A 71 3.86 -19.40 -0.62
C LYS A 71 3.07 -19.03 0.62
N ALA A 72 3.51 -18.00 1.34
CA ALA A 72 2.91 -17.56 2.59
C ALA A 72 3.07 -16.06 2.74
N GLY A 73 2.35 -15.50 3.69
CA GLY A 73 2.38 -14.08 4.03
C GLY A 73 0.98 -13.48 4.04
N ILE A 74 0.88 -12.31 4.65
CA ILE A 74 -0.39 -11.58 4.80
C ILE A 74 -0.38 -10.38 3.88
N LEU A 75 -1.49 -10.19 3.20
CA LEU A 75 -1.77 -9.01 2.37
C LEU A 75 -2.91 -8.25 3.02
N SER A 76 -2.71 -6.97 3.29
CA SER A 76 -3.76 -6.10 3.81
C SER A 76 -3.94 -4.90 2.89
N VAL A 77 -5.19 -4.58 2.58
CA VAL A 77 -5.55 -3.48 1.70
C VAL A 77 -6.55 -2.58 2.43
N PHE A 78 -6.18 -1.32 2.60
CA PHE A 78 -7.01 -0.32 3.27
C PHE A 78 -7.30 0.84 2.33
N CYS A 79 -8.45 1.49 2.52
CA CYS A 79 -8.64 2.83 1.95
C CYS A 79 -7.82 3.85 2.73
N LEU A 80 -7.31 4.84 2.05
CA LEU A 80 -6.52 5.90 2.66
C LEU A 80 -7.12 7.26 2.30
N GLY A 81 -7.67 7.91 3.31
CA GLY A 81 -8.25 9.26 3.21
C GLY A 81 -9.70 9.30 2.77
N ALA A 82 -10.15 8.43 1.89
CA ALA A 82 -11.52 8.41 1.36
C ALA A 82 -11.87 7.01 0.88
N ASP A 83 -13.13 6.82 0.50
CA ASP A 83 -13.58 5.57 -0.10
C ASP A 83 -12.90 5.33 -1.44
N ALA A 84 -12.74 4.07 -1.80
CA ALA A 84 -12.17 3.65 -3.08
C ALA A 84 -13.19 2.84 -3.87
N SER A 85 -13.15 2.96 -5.19
CA SER A 85 -14.03 2.23 -6.10
C SER A 85 -13.23 1.51 -7.18
N GLY A 86 -13.86 0.47 -7.76
CA GLY A 86 -13.20 -0.35 -8.77
C GLY A 86 -12.00 -1.09 -8.23
N VAL A 87 -12.10 -1.59 -6.98
CA VAL A 87 -11.02 -2.33 -6.35
C VAL A 87 -11.11 -3.80 -6.75
N THR A 88 -10.06 -4.31 -7.37
CA THR A 88 -9.96 -5.71 -7.78
C THR A 88 -8.69 -6.31 -7.17
N ILE A 89 -8.85 -7.46 -6.52
CA ILE A 89 -7.74 -8.24 -5.96
C ILE A 89 -7.80 -9.64 -6.59
N ARG A 90 -6.74 -10.04 -7.28
CA ARG A 90 -6.61 -11.35 -7.91
C ARG A 90 -5.37 -12.07 -7.40
N GLY A 91 -5.49 -13.38 -7.22
CA GLY A 91 -4.37 -14.24 -6.85
C GLY A 91 -4.16 -14.42 -5.35
N ALA A 92 -4.85 -13.66 -4.50
CA ALA A 92 -4.86 -13.86 -3.05
C ALA A 92 -5.95 -14.87 -2.66
N GLN A 93 -5.96 -15.28 -1.40
CA GLN A 93 -6.95 -16.23 -0.88
C GLN A 93 -8.38 -15.69 -1.03
N TYR A 94 -8.59 -14.43 -0.70
CA TYR A 94 -9.87 -13.75 -0.85
C TYR A 94 -9.77 -12.75 -1.98
N GLU A 95 -10.53 -12.98 -3.04
CA GLU A 95 -10.52 -12.11 -4.21
C GLU A 95 -11.68 -11.13 -4.15
N LEU A 96 -11.45 -9.94 -4.70
CA LEU A 96 -12.47 -8.92 -4.91
C LEU A 96 -12.52 -8.59 -6.39
N GLU A 97 -13.72 -8.28 -6.88
CA GLU A 97 -13.90 -7.86 -8.26
C GLU A 97 -14.73 -6.57 -8.30
N ASN A 98 -14.13 -5.52 -8.83
CA ASN A 98 -14.75 -4.21 -9.01
C ASN A 98 -15.53 -3.76 -7.77
N ALA A 99 -14.90 -3.90 -6.59
CA ALA A 99 -15.56 -3.65 -5.31
C ALA A 99 -15.39 -2.20 -4.88
N ALA A 100 -16.34 -1.74 -4.06
CA ALA A 100 -16.20 -0.50 -3.33
C ALA A 100 -15.66 -0.80 -1.94
N LEU A 101 -14.61 -0.11 -1.53
CA LEU A 101 -14.08 -0.17 -0.18
C LEU A 101 -14.34 1.16 0.51
N THR A 102 -14.75 1.11 1.77
CA THR A 102 -15.02 2.32 2.54
C THR A 102 -13.86 2.65 3.46
N ALA A 103 -13.67 3.95 3.72
CA ALA A 103 -12.61 4.43 4.60
C ALA A 103 -12.83 4.07 6.07
N PHE A 104 -14.04 3.62 6.42
CA PHE A 104 -14.41 3.35 7.81
C PHE A 104 -14.47 1.86 8.17
N PHE A 105 -14.28 0.97 7.21
CA PHE A 105 -14.39 -0.47 7.48
C PHE A 105 -13.21 -1.24 6.88
N PRO A 106 -12.46 -2.00 7.70
CA PRO A 106 -11.24 -2.67 7.23
C PRO A 106 -11.55 -4.02 6.56
N LEU A 107 -12.30 -4.01 5.48
CA LEU A 107 -12.71 -5.23 4.77
C LEU A 107 -11.52 -6.02 4.22
N GLY A 108 -10.51 -5.32 3.72
CA GLY A 108 -9.37 -5.95 3.03
C GLY A 108 -8.21 -6.37 3.92
N VAL A 109 -8.38 -6.36 5.23
CA VAL A 109 -7.29 -6.73 6.15
C VAL A 109 -7.13 -8.24 6.28
N SER A 110 -5.88 -8.70 6.42
CA SER A 110 -5.53 -10.10 6.69
C SER A 110 -5.95 -11.08 5.60
N ASN A 111 -5.77 -10.70 4.36
CA ASN A 111 -5.79 -11.62 3.23
C ASN A 111 -4.47 -12.40 3.18
N HIS A 112 -4.38 -13.44 2.39
CA HIS A 112 -3.20 -14.30 2.37
C HIS A 112 -2.69 -14.55 0.96
N PHE A 113 -1.36 -14.64 0.84
CA PHE A 113 -0.72 -15.19 -0.36
C PHE A 113 -0.90 -16.70 -0.37
N VAL A 114 -1.18 -17.25 -1.53
CA VAL A 114 -1.48 -18.68 -1.70
C VAL A 114 -0.68 -19.30 -2.84
N GLY A 115 0.56 -18.85 -3.03
CA GLY A 115 1.46 -19.41 -4.03
C GLY A 115 1.26 -18.87 -5.44
N ARG A 116 0.45 -17.84 -5.59
CA ARG A 116 0.19 -17.20 -6.90
C ARG A 116 0.62 -15.74 -6.86
N ALA A 117 0.95 -15.19 -8.03
CA ALA A 117 1.14 -13.75 -8.16
C ALA A 117 -0.17 -13.03 -7.82
N VAL A 118 -0.05 -11.88 -7.17
CA VAL A 118 -1.20 -11.08 -6.77
C VAL A 118 -1.23 -9.79 -7.58
N ARG A 119 -2.44 -9.40 -8.00
CA ARG A 119 -2.68 -8.14 -8.69
C ARG A 119 -3.74 -7.36 -7.92
N VAL A 120 -3.41 -6.14 -7.55
CA VAL A 120 -4.33 -5.20 -6.91
C VAL A 120 -4.50 -4.00 -7.83
N SER A 121 -5.74 -3.67 -8.16
CA SER A 121 -6.04 -2.50 -8.98
C SER A 121 -7.15 -1.66 -8.34
N VAL A 122 -7.18 -0.38 -8.68
CA VAL A 122 -8.16 0.57 -8.17
C VAL A 122 -8.47 1.59 -9.25
N ASP A 123 -9.76 1.94 -9.42
CA ASP A 123 -10.19 2.93 -10.40
C ASP A 123 -10.15 4.34 -9.81
N SER A 124 -10.67 4.53 -8.62
CA SER A 124 -10.66 5.83 -7.93
C SER A 124 -10.42 5.66 -6.44
N GLY A 125 -9.83 6.69 -5.83
CA GLY A 125 -9.41 6.65 -4.44
C GLY A 125 -7.99 6.12 -4.31
N CYS A 126 -7.49 6.09 -3.07
CA CYS A 126 -6.15 5.60 -2.77
C CYS A 126 -6.22 4.42 -1.80
N LEU A 127 -5.38 3.44 -2.05
CA LEU A 127 -5.24 2.26 -1.21
C LEU A 127 -3.89 2.29 -0.50
N LEU A 128 -3.88 1.84 0.74
CA LEU A 128 -2.67 1.48 1.47
C LEU A 128 -2.56 -0.04 1.45
N ILE A 129 -1.45 -0.55 0.95
CA ILE A 129 -1.24 -1.99 0.78
C ILE A 129 -0.08 -2.41 1.66
N GLY A 130 -0.35 -3.33 2.59
CA GLY A 130 0.64 -3.88 3.51
C GLY A 130 0.91 -5.34 3.22
N ILE A 131 2.18 -5.71 3.31
CA ILE A 131 2.64 -7.09 3.12
C ILE A 131 3.44 -7.48 4.35
N HIS A 132 3.03 -8.58 4.99
CA HIS A 132 3.74 -9.17 6.12
C HIS A 132 4.32 -10.51 5.70
N ASP A 133 5.57 -10.75 6.04
CA ASP A 133 6.27 -11.99 5.68
C ASP A 133 5.80 -13.19 6.49
N LYS A 134 5.26 -12.97 7.68
CA LYS A 134 4.74 -14.01 8.58
C LYS A 134 3.23 -14.02 8.59
N GLU A 135 2.69 -15.18 8.73
CA GLU A 135 1.26 -15.38 8.93
C GLU A 135 0.86 -15.20 10.40
#